data_afabba55a65d2943902ee21aff6e55ec
#
_entry.id   afabba55a65d2943902ee21aff6e55ec
#
_cell.length_a   1.000
_cell.length_b   1.000
_cell.length_c   1.000
_cell.angle_alpha   90.00
_cell.angle_beta   90.00
_cell.angle_gamma   90.00
#
_symmetry.space_group_name_H-M   'P 1'
#
loop_
_entity.id
_entity.type
_entity.pdbx_description
1 polymer ?
#
loop_
_entity_poly.entity_id
_entity_poly.type
_entity_poly.pdbx_seq_one_letter_code
_entity_poly.pdbx_strand_id
1 'polypeptide(L)'
;MPDIYEQIGRKIRELREHYPKGKLSQEALAAQLQVASNTVSRWETGTYKPTPEDLDKLARFFKVPIKVFFPNVEDHDSRVAALTSATGGLNDKDFEEVVRYAEFRKARRALESAKRTKSK
;
A
#
# COMPACT_ATOMS: atom_id res chain seq x y z
N MET A 1 14.63 -6.50 12.27
CA MET A 1 13.66 -6.23 11.19
C MET A 1 14.33 -5.55 10.03
N PRO A 2 14.04 -5.95 8.79
CA PRO A 2 14.56 -5.21 7.65
C PRO A 2 13.95 -3.81 7.62
N ASP A 3 14.74 -2.84 7.21
CA ASP A 3 14.22 -1.48 7.07
C ASP A 3 13.31 -1.38 5.84
N ILE A 4 12.69 -0.20 5.65
CA ILE A 4 11.75 0.00 4.56
C ILE A 4 12.41 -0.19 3.19
N TYR A 5 13.67 0.20 3.04
CA TYR A 5 14.35 0.09 1.76
C TYR A 5 14.68 -1.35 1.41
N GLU A 6 15.01 -2.17 2.40
CA GLU A 6 15.19 -3.61 2.18
C GLU A 6 13.87 -4.26 1.76
N GLN A 7 12.77 -3.85 2.36
CA GLN A 7 11.45 -4.37 2.01
C GLN A 7 11.03 -3.95 0.60
N ILE A 8 11.29 -2.70 0.23
CA ILE A 8 11.06 -2.21 -1.12
C ILE A 8 11.90 -3.02 -2.11
N GLY A 9 13.17 -3.25 -1.78
CA GLY A 9 14.07 -4.03 -2.61
C GLY A 9 13.59 -5.45 -2.84
N ARG A 10 13.08 -6.10 -1.79
CA ARG A 10 12.50 -7.45 -1.92
C ARG A 10 11.30 -7.46 -2.84
N LYS A 11 10.47 -6.42 -2.78
CA LYS A 11 9.31 -6.32 -3.65
C LYS A 11 9.71 -6.14 -5.11
N ILE A 12 10.72 -5.32 -5.37
CA ILE A 12 11.26 -5.14 -6.72
C ILE A 12 11.73 -6.49 -7.26
N ARG A 13 12.48 -7.24 -6.45
CA ARG A 13 12.98 -8.55 -6.85
C ARG A 13 11.83 -9.53 -7.11
N GLU A 14 10.83 -9.54 -6.25
CA GLU A 14 9.66 -10.39 -6.40
C GLU A 14 8.94 -10.13 -7.71
N LEU A 15 8.68 -8.85 -8.03
CA LEU A 15 8.02 -8.48 -9.27
C LEU A 15 8.86 -8.85 -10.49
N ARG A 16 10.17 -8.71 -10.40
CA ARG A 16 11.08 -9.06 -11.48
C ARG A 16 11.10 -10.57 -11.73
N GLU A 17 11.19 -11.35 -10.67
CA GLU A 17 11.25 -12.81 -10.75
C GLU A 17 9.94 -13.44 -11.21
N HIS A 18 8.82 -12.78 -10.94
CA HIS A 18 7.49 -13.26 -11.31
C HIS A 18 6.88 -12.50 -12.49
N TYR A 19 7.74 -11.91 -13.33
CA TYR A 19 7.25 -11.16 -14.48
C TYR A 19 6.45 -12.09 -15.42
N PRO A 20 5.25 -11.65 -15.88
CA PRO A 20 4.36 -12.53 -16.66
C PRO A 20 4.97 -13.09 -17.97
N LYS A 21 5.88 -12.33 -18.59
CA LYS A 21 6.51 -12.75 -19.84
C LYS A 21 7.75 -13.61 -19.63
N GLY A 22 7.99 -14.05 -18.40
CA GLY A 22 9.16 -14.82 -18.04
C GLY A 22 10.08 -14.04 -17.11
N LYS A 23 10.91 -14.76 -16.38
CA LYS A 23 11.82 -14.16 -15.40
C LYS A 23 12.67 -13.07 -16.05
N LEU A 24 12.60 -11.89 -15.49
CA LEU A 24 13.31 -10.72 -15.99
C LEU A 24 14.64 -10.57 -15.23
N SER A 25 15.76 -10.42 -15.94
CA SER A 25 17.04 -10.22 -15.26
C SER A 25 17.16 -8.79 -14.73
N GLN A 26 18.07 -8.59 -13.79
CA GLN A 26 18.37 -7.25 -13.28
C GLN A 26 18.83 -6.32 -14.41
N GLU A 27 19.65 -6.85 -15.32
CA GLU A 27 20.15 -6.10 -16.46
C GLU A 27 19.04 -5.69 -17.42
N ALA A 28 18.11 -6.61 -17.68
CA ALA A 28 16.99 -6.34 -18.57
C ALA A 28 16.04 -5.28 -17.96
N LEU A 29 15.78 -5.37 -16.66
CA LEU A 29 14.96 -4.36 -15.98
C LEU A 29 15.66 -3.01 -16.02
N ALA A 30 16.94 -2.96 -15.72
CA ALA A 30 17.72 -1.73 -15.76
C ALA A 30 17.66 -1.06 -17.14
N ALA A 31 17.79 -1.86 -18.19
CA ALA A 31 17.70 -1.35 -19.57
C ALA A 31 16.32 -0.73 -19.85
N GLN A 32 15.26 -1.38 -19.39
CA GLN A 32 13.90 -0.86 -19.55
C GLN A 32 13.68 0.47 -18.82
N LEU A 33 14.32 0.62 -17.66
CA LEU A 33 14.19 1.83 -16.85
C LEU A 33 15.24 2.88 -17.17
N GLN A 34 16.17 2.56 -18.07
CA GLN A 34 17.27 3.47 -18.45
C GLN A 34 18.17 3.83 -17.26
N VAL A 35 18.47 2.85 -16.43
CA VAL A 35 19.42 2.99 -15.32
C VAL A 35 20.51 1.95 -15.44
N ALA A 36 21.60 2.11 -14.68
CA ALA A 36 22.69 1.14 -14.68
C ALA A 36 22.23 -0.19 -14.08
N SER A 37 22.78 -1.31 -14.56
CA SER A 37 22.39 -2.64 -14.07
C SER A 37 22.67 -2.82 -12.59
N ASN A 38 23.77 -2.26 -12.09
CA ASN A 38 24.08 -2.34 -10.66
C ASN A 38 23.13 -1.51 -9.80
N THR A 39 22.42 -0.55 -10.39
CA THR A 39 21.42 0.23 -9.66
C THR A 39 20.27 -0.67 -9.22
N VAL A 40 19.76 -1.51 -10.11
CA VAL A 40 18.69 -2.46 -9.77
C VAL A 40 19.15 -3.42 -8.67
N SER A 41 20.36 -3.97 -8.81
CA SER A 41 20.93 -4.87 -7.81
C SER A 41 21.00 -4.18 -6.43
N ARG A 42 21.41 -2.93 -6.39
CA ARG A 42 21.54 -2.18 -5.14
C ARG A 42 20.19 -1.79 -4.54
N TRP A 43 19.19 -1.56 -5.38
CA TRP A 43 17.81 -1.38 -4.89
C TRP A 43 17.33 -2.66 -4.21
N GLU A 44 17.58 -3.82 -4.83
CA GLU A 44 17.09 -5.10 -4.31
C GLU A 44 17.74 -5.50 -2.99
N THR A 45 18.96 -5.04 -2.74
CA THR A 45 19.65 -5.30 -1.48
C THR A 45 19.43 -4.23 -0.42
N GLY A 46 18.76 -3.13 -0.78
CA GLY A 46 18.55 -2.01 0.14
C GLY A 46 19.75 -1.08 0.26
N THR A 47 20.79 -1.29 -0.55
CA THR A 47 22.01 -0.46 -0.53
C THR A 47 21.75 0.93 -1.08
N TYR A 48 20.94 1.03 -2.13
CA TYR A 48 20.50 2.30 -2.69
C TYR A 48 19.02 2.51 -2.39
N LYS A 49 18.66 3.77 -2.18
CA LYS A 49 17.28 4.17 -1.93
C LYS A 49 16.66 4.63 -3.24
N PRO A 50 15.65 3.91 -3.77
CA PRO A 50 14.95 4.38 -4.96
C PRO A 50 14.28 5.71 -4.66
N THR A 51 14.39 6.66 -5.60
CA THR A 51 13.67 7.93 -5.48
C THR A 51 12.19 7.70 -5.78
N PRO A 52 11.30 8.66 -5.41
CA PRO A 52 9.91 8.57 -5.82
C PRO A 52 9.74 8.43 -7.33
N GLU A 53 10.60 9.08 -8.12
CA GLU A 53 10.57 8.94 -9.59
C GLU A 53 10.93 7.53 -10.02
N ASP A 54 11.93 6.92 -9.36
CA ASP A 54 12.32 5.54 -9.64
C ASP A 54 11.17 4.58 -9.36
N LEU A 55 10.48 4.78 -8.23
CA LEU A 55 9.34 3.95 -7.84
C LEU A 55 8.17 4.14 -8.81
N ASP A 56 7.94 5.35 -9.29
CA ASP A 56 6.92 5.61 -10.29
C ASP A 56 7.22 4.87 -11.60
N LYS A 57 8.48 4.90 -12.06
CA LYS A 57 8.90 4.17 -13.25
C LYS A 57 8.70 2.66 -13.09
N LEU A 58 9.08 2.13 -11.93
CA LEU A 58 8.91 0.71 -11.62
C LEU A 58 7.43 0.33 -11.62
N ALA A 59 6.59 1.15 -10.97
CA ALA A 59 5.16 0.89 -10.90
C ALA A 59 4.53 0.86 -12.28
N ARG A 60 4.88 1.81 -13.13
CA ARG A 60 4.36 1.88 -14.51
C ARG A 60 4.84 0.70 -15.34
N PHE A 61 6.11 0.32 -15.19
CA PHE A 61 6.65 -0.81 -15.93
C PHE A 61 5.96 -2.12 -15.55
N PHE A 62 5.80 -2.38 -14.26
CA PHE A 62 5.15 -3.60 -13.78
C PHE A 62 3.64 -3.51 -13.79
N LYS A 63 3.06 -2.36 -14.11
CA LYS A 63 1.61 -2.12 -14.15
C LYS A 63 0.95 -2.42 -12.80
N VAL A 64 1.58 -1.94 -11.75
CA VAL A 64 1.07 -2.08 -10.38
C VAL A 64 0.98 -0.69 -9.73
N PRO A 65 0.11 -0.52 -8.73
CA PRO A 65 0.09 0.74 -7.98
C PRO A 65 1.41 0.93 -7.22
N ILE A 66 1.87 2.18 -7.10
CA ILE A 66 3.12 2.49 -6.39
C ILE A 66 3.10 1.99 -4.94
N LYS A 67 1.91 1.91 -4.34
CA LYS A 67 1.75 1.44 -2.96
C LYS A 67 2.26 0.03 -2.71
N VAL A 68 2.35 -0.82 -3.76
CA VAL A 68 2.81 -2.19 -3.57
C VAL A 68 4.26 -2.27 -3.11
N PHE A 69 5.05 -1.21 -3.34
CA PHE A 69 6.44 -1.18 -2.90
C PHE A 69 6.58 -0.86 -1.42
N PHE A 70 5.53 -0.35 -0.79
CA PHE A 70 5.57 0.04 0.61
C PHE A 70 5.00 -1.05 1.49
N PRO A 71 5.75 -1.51 2.49
CA PRO A 71 5.28 -2.58 3.36
C PRO A 71 4.15 -2.09 4.26
N ASN A 72 3.28 -3.01 4.63
CA ASN A 72 2.21 -2.79 5.61
C ASN A 72 1.12 -1.79 5.19
N VAL A 73 1.10 -1.35 3.92
CA VAL A 73 0.03 -0.47 3.46
C VAL A 73 -1.31 -1.21 3.48
N GLU A 74 -1.29 -2.50 3.14
CA GLU A 74 -2.48 -3.33 3.14
C GLU A 74 -2.91 -3.73 4.56
N ASP A 75 -1.94 -3.87 5.45
CA ASP A 75 -2.18 -4.24 6.85
C ASP A 75 -2.46 -3.03 7.73
N HIS A 76 -2.47 -1.84 7.15
CA HIS A 76 -2.58 -0.60 7.90
C HIS A 76 -3.81 -0.58 8.80
N ASP A 77 -4.95 -1.04 8.31
CA ASP A 77 -6.14 -1.18 9.11
C ASP A 77 -7.11 -2.17 8.46
N SER A 78 -7.25 -3.34 9.07
CA SER A 78 -8.19 -4.36 8.59
C SER A 78 -9.64 -3.87 8.61
N ARG A 79 -9.94 -2.89 9.48
CA ARG A 79 -11.28 -2.29 9.54
C ARG A 79 -11.57 -1.46 8.30
N VAL A 80 -10.55 -0.75 7.77
CA VAL A 80 -10.69 0.02 6.54
C VAL A 80 -10.94 -0.92 5.37
N ALA A 81 -10.18 -2.02 5.28
CA ALA A 81 -10.37 -3.01 4.23
C ALA A 81 -11.78 -3.62 4.28
N ALA A 82 -12.24 -3.97 5.49
CA ALA A 82 -13.57 -4.52 5.69
C ALA A 82 -14.66 -3.53 5.28
N LEU A 83 -14.51 -2.26 5.65
CA LEU A 83 -15.45 -1.21 5.29
C LEU A 83 -15.49 -0.98 3.77
N THR A 84 -14.32 -0.93 3.14
CA THR A 84 -14.22 -0.77 1.69
C THR A 84 -14.92 -1.92 0.97
N SER A 85 -14.70 -3.15 1.43
CA SER A 85 -15.35 -4.32 0.85
C SER A 85 -16.87 -4.27 1.05
N ALA A 86 -17.31 -3.90 2.25
CA ALA A 86 -18.74 -3.86 2.59
C ALA A 86 -19.49 -2.76 1.82
N THR A 87 -18.80 -1.64 1.50
CA THR A 87 -19.44 -0.52 0.81
C THR A 87 -19.28 -0.57 -0.70
N GLY A 88 -18.48 -1.51 -1.22
CA GLY A 88 -18.32 -1.67 -2.66
C GLY A 88 -19.65 -1.99 -3.32
N GLY A 89 -19.98 -1.29 -4.37
CA GLY A 89 -21.24 -1.50 -5.08
C GLY A 89 -22.42 -0.69 -4.56
N LEU A 90 -22.28 0.01 -3.44
CA LEU A 90 -23.33 0.89 -2.95
C LEU A 90 -23.42 2.14 -3.82
N ASN A 91 -24.64 2.63 -4.05
CA ASN A 91 -24.81 3.93 -4.69
C ASN A 91 -24.49 5.05 -3.69
N ASP A 92 -24.42 6.27 -4.18
CA ASP A 92 -24.05 7.43 -3.35
C ASP A 92 -24.98 7.63 -2.17
N LYS A 93 -26.27 7.44 -2.38
CA LYS A 93 -27.28 7.59 -1.33
C LYS A 93 -27.08 6.59 -0.20
N ASP A 94 -26.91 5.34 -0.56
CA ASP A 94 -26.69 4.28 0.43
C ASP A 94 -25.36 4.48 1.17
N PHE A 95 -24.34 4.92 0.47
CA PHE A 95 -23.06 5.21 1.09
C PHE A 95 -23.17 6.34 2.11
N GLU A 96 -23.94 7.40 1.79
CA GLU A 96 -24.19 8.48 2.74
C GLU A 96 -24.88 7.98 4.00
N GLU A 97 -25.79 7.04 3.88
CA GLU A 97 -26.46 6.47 5.04
C GLU A 97 -25.50 5.69 5.94
N VAL A 98 -24.55 4.99 5.34
CA VAL A 98 -23.50 4.30 6.11
C VAL A 98 -22.67 5.32 6.91
N VAL A 99 -22.30 6.43 6.27
CA VAL A 99 -21.53 7.50 6.93
C VAL A 99 -22.34 8.08 8.08
N ARG A 100 -23.61 8.36 7.88
CA ARG A 100 -24.51 8.89 8.94
C ARG A 100 -24.62 7.92 10.09
N TYR A 101 -24.73 6.63 9.81
CA TYR A 101 -24.80 5.63 10.87
C TYR A 101 -23.50 5.60 11.68
N ALA A 102 -22.35 5.70 11.04
CA ALA A 102 -21.07 5.76 11.72
C ALA A 102 -20.97 6.98 12.65
N GLU A 103 -21.42 8.14 12.15
CA GLU A 103 -21.44 9.38 12.94
C GLU A 103 -22.39 9.25 14.14
N PHE A 104 -23.54 8.64 13.94
CA PHE A 104 -24.50 8.38 15.01
C PHE A 104 -23.87 7.50 16.10
N ARG A 105 -23.16 6.45 15.71
CA ARG A 105 -22.50 5.56 16.67
C ARG A 105 -21.45 6.28 17.48
N LYS A 106 -20.69 7.16 16.85
CA LYS A 106 -19.68 7.98 17.55
C LYS A 106 -20.33 8.89 18.59
N ALA A 107 -21.39 9.58 18.20
CA ALA A 107 -22.11 10.49 19.09
C ALA A 107 -22.69 9.75 20.28
N ARG A 108 -23.32 8.61 20.03
CA ARG A 108 -23.90 7.78 21.10
C ARG A 108 -22.83 7.30 22.07
N ARG A 109 -21.69 6.87 21.56
CA ARG A 109 -20.60 6.42 22.42
C ARG A 109 -20.03 7.54 23.28
N ALA A 110 -19.92 8.73 22.72
CA ALA A 110 -19.47 9.90 23.47
C ALA A 110 -20.44 10.22 24.63
N LEU A 111 -21.75 10.11 24.41
CA LEU A 111 -22.74 10.31 25.45
C LEU A 111 -22.64 9.24 26.54
N GLU A 112 -22.46 8.00 26.17
CA GLU A 112 -22.29 6.91 27.14
C GLU A 112 -21.05 7.11 28.00
N SER A 113 -19.93 7.54 27.40
CA SER A 113 -18.71 7.84 28.13
C SER A 113 -18.90 9.00 29.09
N ALA A 114 -19.60 10.06 28.68
CA ALA A 114 -19.91 11.19 29.55
C ALA A 114 -20.75 10.78 30.73
N LYS A 115 -21.75 9.92 30.53
CA LYS A 115 -22.59 9.38 31.59
C LYS A 115 -21.79 8.59 32.61
N ARG A 116 -20.87 7.74 32.13
CA ARG A 116 -20.01 6.95 33.02
C ARG A 116 -19.16 7.85 33.90
N THR A 117 -18.64 8.93 33.34
CA THR A 117 -17.78 9.86 34.05
C THR A 117 -18.58 10.59 35.13
N LYS A 118 -19.85 10.93 34.86
CA LYS A 118 -20.71 11.64 35.83
C LYS A 118 -21.26 10.76 36.93
N SER A 119 -21.30 9.47 36.74
CA SER A 119 -21.92 8.55 37.72
C SER A 119 -21.02 8.11 38.86
N LYS A 120 -19.87 8.73 39.02
CA LYS A 120 -19.00 8.50 40.16
C LYS A 120 -19.37 9.36 41.34
#